data_ab4e5d3bf9da9c62b854266d5b27ef41
#
_entry.id   ab4e5d3bf9da9c62b854266d5b27ef41
#
_cell.length_a   1.000
_cell.length_b   1.000
_cell.length_c   1.000
_cell.angle_alpha   90.00
_cell.angle_beta   90.00
_cell.angle_gamma   90.00
#
_symmetry.space_group_name_H-M   'P 1'
#
loop_
_entity.id
_entity.type
_entity.pdbx_description
1 polymer ?
#
loop_
_entity_poly.entity_id
_entity_poly.type
_entity_poly.pdbx_seq_one_letter_code
_entity_poly.pdbx_strand_id
1 'polypeptide(L)'
;MGSKDFPKSLISACRKYDPKGILFGAGDVASAPTTTVEQGRLRPLLDSRIRGKRFQVLSGGADKLVPYSAAKPFLDFFKDAVAMWYQDGGVYVEDNVYSDAGHEFSAEMMKDAVRFIVDTVSSADESDRVVSAKM
;
A
#
# COMPACT_ATOMS: atom_id res chain seq x y z
N MET A 1 -2.64 4.61 17.86
CA MET A 1 -1.53 4.81 18.82
C MET A 1 -1.80 6.05 19.65
N GLY A 2 -2.11 5.87 20.89
CA GLY A 2 -2.44 6.91 21.84
C GLY A 2 -2.17 6.44 23.27
N SER A 3 -1.30 5.43 23.41
CA SER A 3 -0.92 4.91 24.72
C SER A 3 -0.13 5.95 25.49
N LYS A 4 -0.47 6.14 26.76
CA LYS A 4 0.27 6.99 27.70
C LYS A 4 1.72 6.53 27.90
N ASP A 5 2.04 5.32 27.46
CA ASP A 5 3.34 4.67 27.67
C ASP A 5 4.38 5.00 26.60
N PHE A 6 4.01 5.73 25.52
CA PHE A 6 4.95 6.07 24.45
C PHE A 6 5.30 7.57 24.46
N PRO A 7 6.59 7.93 24.32
CA PRO A 7 7.00 9.32 24.18
C PRO A 7 6.35 9.99 22.97
N LYS A 8 6.00 11.27 23.11
CA LYS A 8 5.41 12.06 22.00
C LYS A 8 6.29 12.08 20.76
N SER A 9 7.62 12.10 20.93
CA SER A 9 8.59 12.04 19.82
C SER A 9 8.47 10.75 19.02
N LEU A 10 8.28 9.60 19.69
CA LEU A 10 8.10 8.32 19.04
C LEU A 10 6.78 8.26 18.26
N ILE A 11 5.70 8.76 18.85
CA ILE A 11 4.40 8.83 18.20
C ILE A 11 4.47 9.71 16.95
N SER A 12 5.13 10.86 17.07
CA SER A 12 5.33 11.78 15.95
C SER A 12 6.15 11.13 14.82
N ALA A 13 7.23 10.42 15.16
CA ALA A 13 8.04 9.70 14.19
C ALA A 13 7.24 8.59 13.50
N CYS A 14 6.48 7.82 14.26
CA CYS A 14 5.62 6.78 13.70
C CYS A 14 4.60 7.36 12.71
N ARG A 15 3.95 8.46 13.05
CA ARG A 15 3.00 9.15 12.16
C ARG A 15 3.67 9.69 10.90
N LYS A 16 4.89 10.20 11.01
CA LYS A 16 5.64 10.76 9.89
C LYS A 16 6.08 9.69 8.89
N TYR A 17 6.47 8.53 9.39
CA TYR A 17 7.03 7.44 8.57
C TYR A 17 6.05 6.29 8.33
N ASP A 18 4.85 6.37 8.87
CA ASP A 18 3.76 5.46 8.55
C ASP A 18 3.43 5.53 7.05
N PRO A 19 3.26 4.40 6.36
CA PRO A 19 2.86 4.36 4.95
C PRO A 19 1.66 5.26 4.64
N LYS A 20 0.65 5.29 5.49
CA LYS A 20 -0.49 6.20 5.35
C LYS A 20 -0.04 7.66 5.31
N GLY A 21 0.81 8.07 6.25
CA GLY A 21 1.33 9.44 6.32
C GLY A 21 2.19 9.81 5.11
N ILE A 22 2.98 8.86 4.62
CA ILE A 22 3.84 9.05 3.45
C ILE A 22 3.00 9.18 2.17
N LEU A 23 1.98 8.35 2.00
CA LEU A 23 1.20 8.29 0.76
C LEU A 23 0.07 9.32 0.72
N PHE A 24 -0.62 9.54 1.84
CA PHE A 24 -1.84 10.33 1.90
C PHE A 24 -1.76 11.56 2.80
N GLY A 25 -0.61 11.78 3.45
CA GLY A 25 -0.41 12.91 4.35
C GLY A 25 -0.91 12.66 5.77
N ALA A 26 -0.82 13.70 6.62
CA ALA A 26 -1.08 13.59 8.05
C ALA A 26 -2.57 13.53 8.44
N GLY A 27 -3.48 13.85 7.53
CA GLY A 27 -4.91 13.83 7.79
C GLY A 27 -5.45 12.42 8.02
N ASP A 28 -6.61 12.32 8.64
CA ASP A 28 -7.28 11.03 8.80
C ASP A 28 -7.72 10.49 7.43
N VAL A 29 -7.51 9.20 7.23
CA VAL A 29 -8.04 8.49 6.07
C VAL A 29 -9.52 8.22 6.35
N ALA A 30 -10.38 8.98 5.70
CA ALA A 30 -11.80 8.75 5.83
C ALA A 30 -12.19 7.37 5.31
N SER A 31 -13.10 6.72 6.02
CA SER A 31 -13.74 5.52 5.49
C SER A 31 -14.70 5.95 4.37
N ALA A 32 -14.26 5.96 3.15
CA ALA A 32 -14.93 6.27 1.88
C ALA A 32 -16.41 6.74 1.93
N PRO A 33 -16.89 7.47 0.92
CA PRO A 33 -16.18 7.87 -0.29
C PRO A 33 -15.44 9.20 -0.13
N THR A 34 -14.26 9.24 -0.71
CA THR A 34 -13.45 10.46 -0.74
C THR A 34 -14.14 11.54 -1.57
N THR A 35 -14.21 12.77 -1.06
CA THR A 35 -14.79 13.88 -1.81
C THR A 35 -13.90 14.29 -2.99
N THR A 36 -14.50 14.90 -4.02
CA THR A 36 -13.76 15.39 -5.19
C THR A 36 -12.66 16.40 -4.80
N VAL A 37 -12.93 17.24 -3.80
CA VAL A 37 -11.96 18.21 -3.30
C VAL A 37 -10.76 17.50 -2.68
N GLU A 38 -11.01 16.47 -1.89
CA GLU A 38 -9.97 15.68 -1.22
C GLU A 38 -9.15 14.86 -2.23
N GLN A 39 -9.82 14.28 -3.23
CA GLN A 39 -9.15 13.60 -4.34
C GLN A 39 -8.18 14.55 -5.08
N GLY A 40 -8.60 15.77 -5.36
CA GLY A 40 -7.76 16.79 -5.99
C GLY A 40 -6.57 17.18 -5.14
N ARG A 41 -6.72 17.20 -3.82
CA ARG A 41 -5.63 17.47 -2.88
C ARG A 41 -4.62 16.33 -2.82
N LEU A 42 -5.08 15.10 -2.86
CA LEU A 42 -4.23 13.90 -2.75
C LEU A 42 -3.53 13.55 -4.06
N ARG A 43 -4.14 13.82 -5.20
CA ARG A 43 -3.62 13.42 -6.51
C ARG A 43 -2.17 13.83 -6.78
N PRO A 44 -1.72 15.08 -6.53
CA PRO A 44 -0.31 15.44 -6.72
C PRO A 44 0.65 14.65 -5.83
N LEU A 45 0.23 14.31 -4.61
CA LEU A 45 1.03 13.49 -3.71
C LEU A 45 1.19 12.07 -4.25
N LEU A 46 0.10 11.48 -4.74
CA LEU A 46 0.11 10.15 -5.32
C LEU A 46 0.94 10.11 -6.61
N ASP A 47 0.81 11.12 -7.46
CA ASP A 47 1.59 11.23 -8.69
C ASP A 47 3.10 11.26 -8.42
N SER A 48 3.53 11.96 -7.38
CA SER A 48 4.94 12.05 -7.04
C SER A 48 5.49 10.81 -6.33
N ARG A 49 4.62 10.02 -5.69
CA ARG A 49 5.06 8.95 -4.77
C ARG A 49 4.79 7.56 -5.27
N ILE A 50 3.65 7.33 -5.92
CA ILE A 50 3.20 5.96 -6.22
C ILE A 50 2.81 5.70 -7.67
N ARG A 51 2.77 6.72 -8.53
CA ARG A 51 2.36 6.55 -9.93
C ARG A 51 3.17 5.44 -10.60
N GLY A 52 2.47 4.48 -11.21
CA GLY A 52 3.07 3.35 -11.92
C GLY A 52 3.72 2.30 -11.03
N LYS A 53 3.65 2.42 -9.72
CA LYS A 53 4.29 1.47 -8.80
C LYS A 53 3.40 0.28 -8.47
N ARG A 54 4.05 -0.79 -8.04
CA ARG A 54 3.41 -2.03 -7.65
C ARG A 54 3.61 -2.27 -6.16
N PHE A 55 2.55 -2.68 -5.49
CA PHE A 55 2.54 -2.95 -4.05
C PHE A 55 1.98 -4.35 -3.78
N GLN A 56 2.65 -5.08 -2.93
CA GLN A 56 2.14 -6.34 -2.40
C GLN A 56 2.11 -6.28 -0.89
N VAL A 57 0.97 -6.62 -0.31
CA VAL A 57 0.79 -6.72 1.14
C VAL A 57 0.49 -8.17 1.48
N LEU A 58 1.28 -8.74 2.37
CA LEU A 58 1.13 -10.12 2.83
C LEU A 58 0.81 -10.08 4.32
N SER A 59 -0.31 -10.66 4.71
CA SER A 59 -0.79 -10.62 6.09
C SER A 59 -1.21 -11.99 6.59
N GLY A 60 -0.85 -12.31 7.83
CA GLY A 60 -1.33 -13.51 8.51
C GLY A 60 -2.75 -13.29 9.04
N GLY A 61 -3.70 -14.11 8.60
CA GLY A 61 -5.09 -14.04 9.07
C GLY A 61 -5.27 -14.48 10.51
N ALA A 62 -4.34 -15.28 11.03
CA ALA A 62 -4.30 -15.74 12.42
C ALA A 62 -3.35 -14.94 13.31
N ASP A 63 -2.80 -13.84 12.80
CA ASP A 63 -1.88 -12.96 13.53
C ASP A 63 -2.64 -12.22 14.63
N LYS A 64 -2.27 -12.50 15.89
CA LYS A 64 -2.86 -11.88 17.08
C LYS A 64 -2.04 -10.68 17.59
N LEU A 65 -0.79 -10.55 17.17
CA LEU A 65 0.07 -9.44 17.56
C LEU A 65 -0.20 -8.21 16.70
N VAL A 66 -0.28 -8.40 15.39
CA VAL A 66 -0.62 -7.35 14.43
C VAL A 66 -1.78 -7.87 13.57
N PRO A 67 -3.01 -7.81 14.08
CA PRO A 67 -4.15 -8.35 13.35
C PRO A 67 -4.41 -7.57 12.06
N TYR A 68 -4.78 -8.27 11.00
CA TYR A 68 -5.11 -7.68 9.70
C TYR A 68 -6.15 -6.56 9.82
N SER A 69 -7.09 -6.69 10.75
CA SER A 69 -8.11 -5.68 11.02
C SER A 69 -7.54 -4.30 11.36
N ALA A 70 -6.33 -4.23 11.88
CA ALA A 70 -5.66 -2.95 12.17
C ALA A 70 -5.22 -2.21 10.90
N ALA A 71 -4.81 -2.94 9.86
CA ALA A 71 -4.39 -2.38 8.58
C ALA A 71 -5.54 -2.22 7.57
N LYS A 72 -6.63 -2.95 7.76
CA LYS A 72 -7.74 -3.03 6.82
C LYS A 72 -8.34 -1.68 6.40
N PRO A 73 -8.62 -0.73 7.32
CA PRO A 73 -9.17 0.56 6.91
C PRO A 73 -8.27 1.32 5.94
N PHE A 74 -6.97 1.32 6.16
CA PHE A 74 -6.01 1.92 5.24
C PHE A 74 -5.95 1.17 3.91
N LEU A 75 -5.89 -0.15 3.94
CA LEU A 75 -5.82 -0.98 2.74
C LEU A 75 -7.08 -0.84 1.88
N ASP A 76 -8.24 -0.81 2.49
CA ASP A 76 -9.50 -0.59 1.78
C ASP A 76 -9.50 0.79 1.10
N PHE A 77 -9.12 1.84 1.82
CA PHE A 77 -9.01 3.18 1.26
C PHE A 77 -8.03 3.22 0.08
N PHE A 78 -6.86 2.61 0.22
CA PHE A 78 -5.82 2.58 -0.81
C PHE A 78 -6.29 1.80 -2.06
N LYS A 79 -6.87 0.62 -1.86
CA LYS A 79 -7.41 -0.20 -2.95
C LYS A 79 -8.54 0.52 -3.69
N ASP A 80 -9.44 1.16 -2.96
CA ASP A 80 -10.52 1.93 -3.55
C ASP A 80 -9.99 3.12 -4.36
N ALA A 81 -9.02 3.85 -3.84
CA ALA A 81 -8.41 4.96 -4.57
C ALA A 81 -7.84 4.49 -5.92
N VAL A 82 -7.01 3.44 -5.92
CA VAL A 82 -6.35 2.96 -7.13
C VAL A 82 -7.29 2.26 -8.11
N ALA A 83 -8.42 1.73 -7.63
CA ALA A 83 -9.43 1.11 -8.47
C ALA A 83 -10.42 2.11 -9.06
N MET A 84 -10.64 3.24 -8.41
CA MET A 84 -11.68 4.20 -8.75
C MET A 84 -11.10 5.54 -9.21
N TRP A 85 -10.96 6.49 -8.30
CA TRP A 85 -10.65 7.87 -8.68
C TRP A 85 -9.18 8.11 -9.09
N TYR A 86 -8.27 7.19 -8.73
CA TYR A 86 -6.85 7.25 -9.13
C TYR A 86 -6.47 6.11 -10.08
N GLN A 87 -7.41 5.59 -10.83
CA GLN A 87 -7.19 4.49 -11.77
C GLN A 87 -6.16 4.83 -12.85
N ASP A 88 -6.11 6.07 -13.27
CA ASP A 88 -5.16 6.57 -14.28
C ASP A 88 -3.70 6.58 -13.80
N GLY A 89 -3.46 6.43 -12.50
CA GLY A 89 -2.12 6.36 -11.92
C GLY A 89 -1.34 5.08 -12.25
N GLY A 90 -2.00 4.06 -12.77
CA GLY A 90 -1.34 2.80 -13.13
C GLY A 90 -0.73 2.06 -11.94
N VAL A 91 -1.33 2.20 -10.77
CA VAL A 91 -0.86 1.56 -9.54
C VAL A 91 -1.45 0.16 -9.43
N TYR A 92 -0.60 -0.82 -9.14
CA TYR A 92 -1.02 -2.19 -8.88
C TYR A 92 -0.93 -2.49 -7.39
N VAL A 93 -2.00 -3.00 -6.80
CA VAL A 93 -2.04 -3.39 -5.38
C VAL A 93 -2.54 -4.82 -5.25
N GLU A 94 -1.78 -5.64 -4.57
CA GLU A 94 -2.13 -7.03 -4.24
C GLU A 94 -2.16 -7.15 -2.71
N ASP A 95 -3.30 -7.53 -2.16
CA ASP A 95 -3.52 -7.66 -0.72
C ASP A 95 -3.92 -9.10 -0.42
N ASN A 96 -2.99 -9.88 0.10
CA ASN A 96 -3.13 -11.31 0.36
C ASN A 96 -3.17 -11.59 1.86
N VAL A 97 -4.24 -12.24 2.30
CA VAL A 97 -4.40 -12.69 3.69
C VAL A 97 -4.35 -14.21 3.73
N TYR A 98 -3.45 -14.75 4.55
CA TYR A 98 -3.23 -16.19 4.72
C TYR A 98 -3.88 -16.63 6.03
N SER A 99 -5.01 -17.31 5.94
CA SER A 99 -5.86 -17.64 7.09
C SER A 99 -5.16 -18.42 8.20
N ASP A 100 -4.20 -19.27 7.84
CA ASP A 100 -3.51 -20.16 8.78
C ASP A 100 -2.18 -19.58 9.28
N ALA A 101 -1.71 -18.47 8.72
CA ALA A 101 -0.47 -17.82 9.12
C ALA A 101 -0.70 -16.90 10.32
N GLY A 102 0.15 -17.04 11.34
CA GLY A 102 0.22 -16.11 12.47
C GLY A 102 1.17 -14.95 12.19
N HIS A 103 1.87 -14.50 13.24
CA HIS A 103 2.88 -13.46 13.14
C HIS A 103 4.19 -14.06 12.59
N GLU A 104 4.19 -14.37 11.29
CA GLU A 104 5.29 -15.09 10.64
C GLU A 104 5.32 -14.77 9.13
N PHE A 105 6.45 -15.07 8.50
CA PHE A 105 6.57 -15.08 7.06
C PHE A 105 6.52 -16.54 6.58
N SER A 106 5.35 -16.98 6.13
CA SER A 106 5.11 -18.38 5.77
C SER A 106 5.72 -18.77 4.41
N ALA A 107 5.80 -20.07 4.14
CA ALA A 107 6.27 -20.58 2.86
C ALA A 107 5.39 -20.12 1.69
N GLU A 108 4.09 -20.01 1.89
CA GLU A 108 3.16 -19.48 0.88
C GLU A 108 3.39 -18.00 0.60
N MET A 109 3.62 -17.21 1.64
CA MET A 109 3.99 -15.80 1.49
C MET A 109 5.28 -15.66 0.69
N MET A 110 6.27 -16.52 0.93
CA MET A 110 7.53 -16.52 0.19
C MET A 110 7.31 -16.78 -1.31
N LYS A 111 6.48 -17.76 -1.65
CA LYS A 111 6.16 -18.07 -3.05
C LYS A 111 5.51 -16.87 -3.74
N ASP A 112 4.54 -16.26 -3.10
CA ASP A 112 3.83 -15.11 -3.65
C ASP A 112 4.72 -13.88 -3.76
N ALA A 113 5.62 -13.66 -2.79
CA ALA A 113 6.59 -12.58 -2.84
C ALA A 113 7.57 -12.75 -4.01
N VAL A 114 8.10 -13.95 -4.22
CA VAL A 114 8.99 -14.26 -5.35
C VAL A 114 8.27 -14.08 -6.67
N ARG A 115 7.07 -14.60 -6.81
CA ARG A 115 6.24 -14.41 -8.01
C ARG A 115 6.03 -12.92 -8.30
N PHE A 116 5.66 -12.14 -7.30
CA PHE A 116 5.43 -10.69 -7.44
C PHE A 116 6.69 -9.96 -7.92
N ILE A 117 7.86 -10.29 -7.36
CA ILE A 117 9.14 -9.69 -7.77
C ILE A 117 9.46 -10.06 -9.21
N VAL A 118 9.34 -11.33 -9.57
CA VAL A 118 9.60 -11.81 -10.95
C VAL A 118 8.66 -11.12 -11.96
N ASP A 119 7.38 -11.06 -11.67
CA ASP A 119 6.40 -10.41 -12.53
C ASP A 119 6.69 -8.92 -12.70
N THR A 120 7.11 -8.25 -11.62
CA THR A 120 7.43 -6.82 -11.63
C THR A 120 8.66 -6.54 -12.50
N VAL A 121 9.73 -7.34 -12.35
CA VAL A 121 10.96 -7.19 -13.14
C VAL A 121 10.70 -7.52 -14.61
N SER A 122 9.97 -8.58 -14.91
CA SER A 122 9.64 -8.96 -16.29
C SER A 122 8.80 -7.89 -16.98
N SER A 123 7.85 -7.28 -16.29
CA SER A 123 7.02 -6.20 -16.84
C SER A 123 7.85 -4.94 -17.12
N ALA A 124 8.83 -4.63 -16.30
CA ALA A 124 9.75 -3.52 -16.51
C ALA A 124 10.62 -3.73 -17.75
N ASP A 125 11.17 -4.93 -17.91
CA ASP A 125 11.96 -5.32 -19.09
C ASP A 125 11.17 -5.19 -20.39
N GLU A 126 9.91 -5.60 -20.38
CA GLU A 126 9.03 -5.52 -21.53
C GLU A 126 8.73 -4.07 -21.92
N SER A 127 8.50 -3.22 -20.94
CA SER A 127 8.29 -1.78 -21.14
C SER A 127 9.52 -1.10 -21.75
N ASP A 128 10.71 -1.42 -21.29
CA ASP A 128 11.97 -0.89 -21.81
C ASP A 128 12.22 -1.34 -23.24
N ARG A 129 11.92 -2.58 -23.57
CA ARG A 129 12.02 -3.10 -24.96
C ARG A 129 11.07 -2.41 -25.92
N VAL A 130 9.84 -2.14 -25.51
CA VAL A 130 8.86 -1.43 -26.33
C VAL A 130 9.29 0.01 -26.57
N VAL A 131 9.85 0.70 -25.59
CA VAL A 131 10.40 2.05 -25.74
C VAL A 131 11.60 2.06 -26.67
N SER A 132 12.53 1.10 -26.56
CA SER A 132 13.68 0.97 -27.45
C SER A 132 13.28 0.65 -28.89
N ALA A 133 12.23 -0.14 -29.11
CA ALA A 133 11.75 -0.49 -30.43
C ALA A 133 11.07 0.67 -31.17
N LYS A 134 10.62 1.70 -30.46
CA LYS A 134 9.99 2.91 -31.01
C LYS A 134 10.98 4.03 -31.35
N MET A 135 12.21 3.88 -30.95
CA MET A 135 13.31 4.76 -31.31
C MET A 135 14.09 4.25 -32.50
#